data_432a313e6c699033e142c2103f922134
#
_entry.id   432a313e6c699033e142c2103f922134
#
_cell.length_a   1.000
_cell.length_b   1.000
_cell.length_c   1.000
_cell.angle_alpha   90.00
_cell.angle_beta   90.00
_cell.angle_gamma   90.00
#
_symmetry.space_group_name_H-M   'P 1'
#
loop_
_entity.id
_entity.type
_entity.pdbx_description
1 polymer ?
#
loop_
_entity_poly.entity_id
_entity_poly.type
_entity_poly.pdbx_seq_one_letter_code
_entity_poly.pdbx_strand_id
1 'polypeptide(L)'
;MPRLRDMGLAIGTLPTGTWNAITDVPGVEVGYTTVIQDTPHVLRTGVTVILPRGAQSWHAPVPAGYHSFNGCGEVTGIAWLKESGLLYNPIAITGTPLVGSVWDAVCWYSMSHGYNDSFLLPVVAETYDGWLSNRLAGGVGRAEVAQAFANAHGGAIAEGCVGGGTGMICHEFKGGTGTSSRLVQAAGHTYTVGVLVQANYGARADLRVDGVPVGRMIPYSEIPSARAEPTHTPGDGSIIVIIATDAPLTATGCDRLAQRATVGLARMGGYGHNGSGDLFVAFSTGNAIVDNPKQLRSEEHTSELQSRQYLVC
;
A
#
# COMPACT_ATOMS: atom_id res chain seq x y z
N MET A 1 -3.62 -7.74 18.65
CA MET A 1 -2.52 -8.73 18.76
C MET A 1 -1.27 -8.00 19.25
N PRO A 2 -0.42 -8.62 20.06
CA PRO A 2 0.85 -8.01 20.42
C PRO A 2 1.75 -7.92 19.17
N ARG A 3 2.52 -6.84 19.06
CA ARG A 3 3.55 -6.65 18.03
C ARG A 3 4.85 -7.34 18.48
N LEU A 4 5.77 -7.62 17.57
CA LEU A 4 7.07 -8.23 17.91
C LEU A 4 7.80 -7.43 19.02
N ARG A 5 7.72 -6.12 18.99
CA ARG A 5 8.35 -5.25 20.00
C ARG A 5 7.70 -5.37 21.38
N ASP A 6 6.39 -5.62 21.46
CA ASP A 6 5.69 -5.88 22.73
C ASP A 6 6.17 -7.18 23.36
N MET A 7 6.69 -8.10 22.55
CA MET A 7 7.31 -9.36 22.98
C MET A 7 8.84 -9.24 23.21
N GLY A 8 9.37 -8.02 23.18
CA GLY A 8 10.82 -7.78 23.36
C GLY A 8 11.69 -8.04 22.11
N LEU A 9 11.09 -8.32 20.96
CA LEU A 9 11.82 -8.59 19.73
C LEU A 9 11.89 -7.32 18.86
N ALA A 10 13.10 -6.79 18.66
CA ALA A 10 13.36 -5.64 17.80
C ALA A 10 14.16 -6.03 16.56
N ILE A 11 13.58 -5.83 15.38
CA ILE A 11 14.25 -6.06 14.10
C ILE A 11 14.90 -4.75 13.63
N GLY A 12 16.20 -4.81 13.35
CA GLY A 12 17.02 -3.67 12.94
C GLY A 12 17.41 -2.77 14.12
N THR A 13 18.25 -1.78 13.83
CA THR A 13 18.91 -0.92 14.83
C THR A 13 18.39 0.52 14.88
N LEU A 14 17.64 0.94 13.86
CA LEU A 14 17.10 2.31 13.80
C LEU A 14 15.93 2.48 14.78
N PRO A 15 15.82 3.64 15.46
CA PRO A 15 14.70 3.95 16.34
C PRO A 15 13.42 4.07 15.53
N THR A 16 12.29 3.78 16.17
CA THR A 16 10.95 3.98 15.58
C THR A 16 10.43 5.37 15.87
N GLY A 17 9.45 5.83 15.07
CA GLY A 17 8.59 6.92 15.50
C GLY A 17 7.69 6.50 16.69
N THR A 18 6.86 7.41 17.14
CA THR A 18 6.02 7.26 18.36
C THR A 18 5.07 6.06 18.27
N TRP A 19 4.43 5.88 17.09
CA TRP A 19 3.44 4.83 16.86
C TRP A 19 4.02 3.60 16.18
N ASN A 20 5.28 3.70 15.73
CA ASN A 20 5.90 2.70 14.86
C ASN A 20 4.96 2.31 13.70
N ALA A 21 4.44 3.31 13.00
CA ALA A 21 3.44 3.19 11.95
C ALA A 21 3.73 4.17 10.79
N ILE A 22 3.13 3.95 9.64
CA ILE A 22 3.24 4.86 8.49
C ILE A 22 2.78 6.29 8.86
N THR A 23 1.86 6.39 9.78
CA THR A 23 1.30 7.63 10.34
C THR A 23 2.25 8.42 11.25
N ASP A 24 3.45 7.91 11.51
CA ASP A 24 4.53 8.71 12.10
C ASP A 24 5.10 9.73 11.10
N VAL A 25 4.87 9.53 9.81
CA VAL A 25 5.18 10.55 8.79
C VAL A 25 4.15 11.67 8.87
N PRO A 26 4.58 12.92 9.11
CA PRO A 26 3.67 14.04 9.32
C PRO A 26 2.65 14.21 8.17
N GLY A 27 1.38 14.31 8.54
CA GLY A 27 0.26 14.52 7.63
C GLY A 27 -0.31 13.23 7.01
N VAL A 28 0.35 12.08 7.17
CA VAL A 28 -0.18 10.80 6.68
C VAL A 28 -1.28 10.30 7.59
N GLU A 29 -2.42 9.99 6.98
CA GLU A 29 -3.58 9.39 7.65
C GLU A 29 -3.95 8.06 6.98
N VAL A 30 -4.51 7.14 7.76
CA VAL A 30 -4.97 5.83 7.29
C VAL A 30 -6.37 5.56 7.81
N GLY A 31 -7.23 5.06 6.93
CA GLY A 31 -8.58 4.65 7.29
C GLY A 31 -8.93 3.27 6.77
N TYR A 32 -9.84 2.60 7.47
CA TYR A 32 -10.26 1.25 7.15
C TYR A 32 -11.77 1.11 7.14
N THR A 33 -12.27 0.29 6.22
CA THR A 33 -13.54 -0.41 6.37
C THR A 33 -13.33 -1.90 6.22
N THR A 34 -13.69 -2.66 7.25
CA THR A 34 -13.54 -4.10 7.33
C THR A 34 -14.90 -4.76 7.12
N VAL A 35 -14.97 -5.72 6.19
CA VAL A 35 -16.20 -6.46 5.89
C VAL A 35 -16.02 -7.92 6.31
N ILE A 36 -16.74 -8.31 7.37
CA ILE A 36 -16.80 -9.67 7.89
C ILE A 36 -18.25 -10.11 7.90
N GLN A 37 -18.57 -11.11 7.08
CA GLN A 37 -19.94 -11.64 6.93
C GLN A 37 -19.87 -13.14 6.71
N ASP A 38 -20.82 -13.89 7.30
CA ASP A 38 -20.92 -15.34 7.15
C ASP A 38 -22.06 -15.76 6.21
N THR A 39 -23.13 -14.98 6.17
CA THR A 39 -24.34 -15.28 5.38
C THR A 39 -24.80 -14.03 4.64
N PRO A 40 -25.40 -14.14 3.43
CA PRO A 40 -25.59 -15.35 2.62
C PRO A 40 -24.30 -15.90 2.00
N HIS A 41 -23.23 -15.12 2.00
CA HIS A 41 -21.90 -15.48 1.50
C HIS A 41 -20.84 -15.12 2.51
N VAL A 42 -19.82 -15.95 2.62
CA VAL A 42 -18.67 -15.65 3.46
C VAL A 42 -17.87 -14.51 2.83
N LEU A 43 -17.76 -13.39 3.51
CA LEU A 43 -16.90 -12.28 3.15
C LEU A 43 -15.85 -12.03 4.23
N ARG A 44 -14.61 -11.94 3.80
CA ARG A 44 -13.43 -11.56 4.61
C ARG A 44 -12.60 -10.61 3.77
N THR A 45 -13.08 -9.38 3.63
CA THR A 45 -12.54 -8.37 2.73
C THR A 45 -12.64 -6.97 3.34
N GLY A 46 -12.35 -5.95 2.58
CA GLY A 46 -12.45 -4.57 3.01
C GLY A 46 -11.64 -3.63 2.12
N VAL A 47 -11.52 -2.41 2.58
CA VAL A 47 -10.70 -1.38 1.94
C VAL A 47 -9.87 -0.63 2.97
N THR A 48 -8.61 -0.38 2.61
CA THR A 48 -7.68 0.50 3.32
C THR A 48 -7.45 1.73 2.47
N VAL A 49 -7.57 2.93 3.05
CA VAL A 49 -7.22 4.18 2.37
C VAL A 49 -6.03 4.84 3.06
N ILE A 50 -5.10 5.39 2.29
CA ILE A 50 -3.94 6.13 2.77
C ILE A 50 -3.98 7.52 2.15
N LEU A 51 -4.02 8.54 3.00
CA LEU A 51 -4.05 9.94 2.63
C LEU A 51 -2.66 10.54 2.90
N PRO A 52 -1.88 10.89 1.88
CA PRO A 52 -0.52 11.44 2.06
C PRO A 52 -0.44 12.73 2.86
N ARG A 53 -1.51 13.54 2.81
CA ARG A 53 -1.61 14.84 3.49
C ARG A 53 -2.99 15.03 4.16
N GLY A 54 -3.57 13.98 4.74
CA GLY A 54 -4.91 14.03 5.29
C GLY A 54 -5.91 14.61 4.28
N ALA A 55 -6.79 15.49 4.70
CA ALA A 55 -7.77 16.14 3.83
C ALA A 55 -7.15 16.93 2.65
N GLN A 56 -5.88 17.34 2.76
CA GLN A 56 -5.19 18.05 1.68
C GLN A 56 -4.72 17.12 0.54
N SER A 57 -4.80 15.81 0.70
CA SER A 57 -4.38 14.83 -0.31
C SER A 57 -5.08 15.00 -1.67
N TRP A 58 -6.23 15.64 -1.69
CA TRP A 58 -7.00 15.92 -2.90
C TRP A 58 -6.57 17.20 -3.63
N HIS A 59 -5.76 18.06 -2.99
CA HIS A 59 -5.41 19.38 -3.47
C HIS A 59 -3.89 19.64 -3.49
N ALA A 60 -3.14 18.84 -2.76
CA ALA A 60 -1.71 19.00 -2.61
C ALA A 60 -0.98 17.70 -3.01
N PRO A 61 -0.68 17.51 -4.30
CA PRO A 61 0.02 16.32 -4.76
C PRO A 61 1.39 16.19 -4.11
N VAL A 62 1.90 14.97 -4.06
CA VAL A 62 3.20 14.65 -3.48
C VAL A 62 4.09 13.95 -4.50
N PRO A 63 5.43 14.17 -4.52
CA PRO A 63 6.34 13.35 -5.30
C PRO A 63 6.16 11.88 -4.96
N ALA A 64 6.06 11.04 -5.99
CA ALA A 64 5.86 9.62 -5.82
C ALA A 64 6.62 8.80 -6.85
N GLY A 65 6.83 7.53 -6.52
CA GLY A 65 7.45 6.55 -7.39
C GLY A 65 6.83 5.17 -7.20
N TYR A 66 7.09 4.31 -8.17
CA TYR A 66 6.52 2.97 -8.23
C TYR A 66 7.55 1.94 -8.65
N HIS A 67 7.54 0.78 -8.01
CA HIS A 67 8.35 -0.36 -8.40
C HIS A 67 7.51 -1.63 -8.46
N SER A 68 7.58 -2.35 -9.58
CA SER A 68 7.05 -3.70 -9.73
C SER A 68 8.20 -4.68 -9.58
N PHE A 69 8.20 -5.46 -8.50
CA PHE A 69 9.15 -6.54 -8.34
C PHE A 69 8.69 -7.78 -9.09
N ASN A 70 7.40 -8.13 -8.99
CA ASN A 70 6.73 -9.09 -9.84
C ASN A 70 5.31 -8.61 -10.17
N GLY A 71 4.88 -8.72 -11.41
CA GLY A 71 3.74 -7.99 -11.95
C GLY A 71 2.42 -8.75 -12.01
N CYS A 72 2.26 -9.90 -11.35
CA CYS A 72 0.99 -10.63 -11.33
C CYS A 72 -0.01 -10.01 -10.33
N GLY A 73 -0.37 -8.75 -10.56
CA GLY A 73 -1.28 -7.97 -9.73
C GLY A 73 -1.62 -6.63 -10.38
N GLU A 74 -2.50 -5.84 -9.75
CA GLU A 74 -2.97 -4.58 -10.28
C GLU A 74 -2.70 -3.41 -9.32
N VAL A 75 -2.21 -2.30 -9.88
CA VAL A 75 -2.24 -0.97 -9.28
C VAL A 75 -2.67 0.01 -10.36
N THR A 76 -3.86 0.57 -10.22
CA THR A 76 -4.39 1.57 -11.15
C THR A 76 -3.66 2.91 -11.03
N GLY A 77 -3.77 3.78 -12.03
CA GLY A 77 -3.19 5.13 -12.00
C GLY A 77 -1.66 5.20 -12.17
N ILE A 78 -0.97 4.07 -12.29
CA ILE A 78 0.50 4.00 -12.36
C ILE A 78 1.07 4.64 -13.63
N ALA A 79 0.37 4.57 -14.75
CA ALA A 79 0.84 5.18 -15.98
C ALA A 79 1.07 6.69 -15.78
N TRP A 80 0.09 7.39 -15.21
CA TRP A 80 0.20 8.82 -14.92
C TRP A 80 1.17 9.13 -13.77
N LEU A 81 1.17 8.31 -12.70
CA LEU A 81 2.12 8.47 -11.61
C LEU A 81 3.59 8.40 -12.11
N LYS A 82 3.89 7.47 -13.02
CA LYS A 82 5.24 7.32 -13.59
C LYS A 82 5.61 8.48 -14.52
N GLU A 83 4.66 8.99 -15.28
CA GLU A 83 4.90 10.08 -16.23
C GLU A 83 5.03 11.43 -15.51
N SER A 84 4.12 11.72 -14.56
CA SER A 84 4.13 12.98 -13.82
C SER A 84 5.10 12.99 -12.64
N GLY A 85 5.47 11.84 -12.10
CA GLY A 85 6.24 11.73 -10.86
C GLY A 85 5.47 12.15 -9.62
N LEU A 86 4.13 12.29 -9.72
CA LEU A 86 3.28 12.84 -8.66
C LEU A 86 2.11 11.90 -8.36
N LEU A 87 1.78 11.81 -7.08
CA LEU A 87 0.56 11.21 -6.57
C LEU A 87 -0.45 12.33 -6.26
N TYR A 88 -1.54 12.36 -7.00
CA TYR A 88 -2.58 13.40 -6.93
C TYR A 88 -3.76 13.06 -6.03
N ASN A 89 -3.82 11.83 -5.54
CA ASN A 89 -4.97 11.29 -4.84
C ASN A 89 -4.55 10.41 -3.67
N PRO A 90 -5.45 10.13 -2.71
CA PRO A 90 -5.26 9.02 -1.78
C PRO A 90 -5.04 7.69 -2.50
N ILE A 91 -4.33 6.78 -1.82
CA ILE A 91 -4.16 5.39 -2.27
C ILE A 91 -5.24 4.54 -1.60
N ALA A 92 -5.86 3.63 -2.34
CA ALA A 92 -6.73 2.59 -1.78
C ALA A 92 -6.12 1.20 -2.00
N ILE A 93 -6.34 0.28 -1.06
CA ILE A 93 -5.93 -1.14 -1.17
C ILE A 93 -7.11 -2.02 -0.80
N THR A 94 -7.39 -3.05 -1.61
CA THR A 94 -8.55 -3.93 -1.43
C THR A 94 -8.26 -5.36 -1.89
N GLY A 95 -9.28 -6.21 -2.03
CA GLY A 95 -9.18 -7.53 -2.65
C GLY A 95 -9.18 -7.45 -4.18
N THR A 96 -8.51 -8.37 -4.86
CA THR A 96 -8.34 -8.39 -6.33
C THR A 96 -9.63 -8.14 -7.12
N PRO A 97 -10.75 -8.84 -6.88
CA PRO A 97 -11.95 -8.66 -7.68
C PRO A 97 -12.67 -7.32 -7.43
N LEU A 98 -12.23 -6.55 -6.44
CA LEU A 98 -12.87 -5.33 -5.99
C LEU A 98 -12.20 -4.04 -6.49
N VAL A 99 -11.09 -4.15 -7.22
CA VAL A 99 -10.34 -2.99 -7.75
C VAL A 99 -11.25 -2.05 -8.54
N GLY A 100 -12.05 -2.57 -9.45
CA GLY A 100 -12.96 -1.75 -10.28
C GLY A 100 -14.02 -1.02 -9.46
N SER A 101 -14.64 -1.67 -8.47
CA SER A 101 -15.66 -1.05 -7.61
C SER A 101 -15.06 -0.01 -6.66
N VAL A 102 -13.86 -0.26 -6.14
CA VAL A 102 -13.14 0.70 -5.29
C VAL A 102 -12.67 1.89 -6.12
N TRP A 103 -12.20 1.68 -7.34
CA TRP A 103 -11.83 2.74 -8.27
C TRP A 103 -13.03 3.68 -8.57
N ASP A 104 -14.18 3.11 -8.95
CA ASP A 104 -15.43 3.86 -9.14
C ASP A 104 -15.83 4.63 -7.87
N ALA A 105 -15.74 3.97 -6.73
CA ALA A 105 -16.10 4.56 -5.44
C ALA A 105 -15.21 5.74 -5.04
N VAL A 106 -13.89 5.66 -5.30
CA VAL A 106 -12.96 6.79 -5.06
C VAL A 106 -13.28 7.96 -5.98
N CYS A 107 -13.56 7.72 -7.28
CA CYS A 107 -14.00 8.75 -8.20
C CYS A 107 -15.31 9.41 -7.74
N TRP A 108 -16.30 8.61 -7.38
CA TRP A 108 -17.57 9.09 -6.88
C TRP A 108 -17.40 9.92 -5.59
N TYR A 109 -16.58 9.45 -4.65
CA TYR A 109 -16.32 10.15 -3.40
C TYR A 109 -15.68 11.52 -3.66
N SER A 110 -14.65 11.57 -4.50
CA SER A 110 -13.98 12.82 -4.87
C SER A 110 -14.94 13.83 -5.49
N MET A 111 -15.73 13.41 -6.49
CA MET A 111 -16.67 14.28 -7.17
C MET A 111 -17.81 14.74 -6.25
N SER A 112 -18.36 13.85 -5.42
CA SER A 112 -19.46 14.17 -4.50
C SER A 112 -19.07 15.13 -3.38
N HIS A 113 -17.77 15.25 -3.08
CA HIS A 113 -17.22 16.18 -2.10
C HIS A 113 -16.58 17.43 -2.72
N GLY A 114 -16.64 17.57 -4.04
CA GLY A 114 -16.09 18.72 -4.76
C GLY A 114 -14.55 18.79 -4.73
N TYR A 115 -13.87 17.66 -4.52
CA TYR A 115 -12.41 17.62 -4.49
C TYR A 115 -11.80 17.65 -5.88
N ASN A 116 -12.47 17.09 -6.86
CA ASN A 116 -12.05 17.12 -8.26
C ASN A 116 -13.30 17.00 -9.16
N ASP A 117 -13.46 17.94 -10.06
CA ASP A 117 -14.63 18.06 -10.93
C ASP A 117 -14.39 17.63 -12.38
N SER A 118 -13.16 17.34 -12.78
CA SER A 118 -12.84 17.12 -14.19
C SER A 118 -12.02 15.87 -14.52
N PHE A 119 -11.01 15.53 -13.72
CA PHE A 119 -10.09 14.44 -14.07
C PHE A 119 -9.48 13.77 -12.84
N LEU A 120 -9.67 12.47 -12.73
CA LEU A 120 -9.16 11.68 -11.61
C LEU A 120 -8.68 10.31 -12.10
N LEU A 121 -7.46 9.94 -11.72
CA LEU A 121 -6.88 8.61 -11.94
C LEU A 121 -6.50 8.00 -10.58
N PRO A 122 -7.47 7.41 -9.84
CA PRO A 122 -7.21 6.84 -8.54
C PRO A 122 -6.15 5.75 -8.57
N VAL A 123 -5.31 5.73 -7.54
CA VAL A 123 -4.36 4.64 -7.28
C VAL A 123 -5.06 3.63 -6.38
N VAL A 124 -5.47 2.51 -6.97
CA VAL A 124 -6.10 1.38 -6.27
C VAL A 124 -5.24 0.15 -6.48
N ALA A 125 -4.75 -0.42 -5.39
CA ALA A 125 -3.92 -1.61 -5.35
C ALA A 125 -4.69 -2.79 -4.76
N GLU A 126 -4.16 -4.02 -4.93
CA GLU A 126 -4.88 -5.21 -4.50
C GLU A 126 -3.96 -6.34 -4.03
N THR A 127 -4.54 -7.24 -3.24
CA THR A 127 -4.05 -8.60 -3.01
C THR A 127 -5.23 -9.57 -2.99
N TYR A 128 -4.99 -10.84 -3.34
CA TYR A 128 -6.07 -11.82 -3.54
C TYR A 128 -6.62 -12.36 -2.21
N ASP A 129 -7.89 -12.08 -1.92
CA ASP A 129 -8.62 -12.52 -0.71
C ASP A 129 -9.49 -13.77 -0.91
N GLY A 130 -9.53 -14.33 -2.12
CA GLY A 130 -10.45 -15.41 -2.51
C GLY A 130 -10.26 -16.75 -1.82
N TRP A 131 -9.26 -16.91 -0.96
CA TRP A 131 -9.09 -18.09 -0.10
C TRP A 131 -10.05 -18.09 1.10
N LEU A 132 -10.31 -16.92 1.66
CA LEU A 132 -11.11 -16.73 2.86
C LEU A 132 -12.42 -15.99 2.58
N SER A 133 -12.61 -15.49 1.37
CA SER A 133 -13.75 -14.66 0.96
C SER A 133 -14.37 -15.18 -0.34
N ASN A 134 -15.69 -15.15 -0.44
CA ASN A 134 -16.38 -15.41 -1.70
C ASN A 134 -16.16 -14.24 -2.67
N ARG A 135 -15.22 -14.40 -3.58
CA ARG A 135 -14.82 -13.38 -4.56
C ARG A 135 -15.93 -12.88 -5.50
N LEU A 136 -17.00 -13.66 -5.68
CA LEU A 136 -18.11 -13.31 -6.56
C LEU A 136 -19.22 -12.52 -5.86
N ALA A 137 -19.16 -12.43 -4.52
CA ALA A 137 -20.21 -11.79 -3.73
C ALA A 137 -20.02 -10.29 -3.53
N GLY A 138 -18.94 -9.69 -4.06
CA GLY A 138 -18.63 -8.26 -3.85
C GLY A 138 -18.20 -7.95 -2.42
N GLY A 139 -18.77 -6.93 -1.80
CA GLY A 139 -18.56 -6.60 -0.39
C GLY A 139 -17.91 -5.24 -0.14
N VAL A 140 -17.35 -4.58 -1.15
CA VAL A 140 -16.82 -3.21 -1.04
C VAL A 140 -17.32 -2.37 -2.21
N GLY A 141 -17.96 -1.26 -1.89
CA GLY A 141 -18.48 -0.28 -2.84
C GLY A 141 -18.36 1.15 -2.30
N ARG A 142 -19.24 2.03 -2.77
CA ARG A 142 -19.18 3.47 -2.42
C ARG A 142 -19.37 3.73 -0.93
N ALA A 143 -20.22 2.96 -0.24
CA ALA A 143 -20.46 3.13 1.19
C ALA A 143 -19.23 2.77 2.02
N GLU A 144 -18.59 1.63 1.72
CA GLU A 144 -17.41 1.15 2.43
C GLU A 144 -16.20 2.05 2.20
N VAL A 145 -16.02 2.55 0.96
CA VAL A 145 -14.94 3.50 0.64
C VAL A 145 -15.17 4.84 1.34
N ALA A 146 -16.41 5.37 1.32
CA ALA A 146 -16.74 6.60 2.04
C ALA A 146 -16.49 6.45 3.55
N GLN A 147 -16.87 5.30 4.13
CA GLN A 147 -16.61 5.02 5.52
C GLN A 147 -15.10 4.90 5.83
N ALA A 148 -14.31 4.32 4.94
CA ALA A 148 -12.85 4.26 5.10
C ALA A 148 -12.23 5.66 5.12
N PHE A 149 -12.66 6.56 4.23
CA PHE A 149 -12.23 7.96 4.27
C PHE A 149 -12.67 8.69 5.55
N ALA A 150 -13.91 8.47 5.99
CA ALA A 150 -14.41 9.05 7.25
C ALA A 150 -13.65 8.54 8.50
N ASN A 151 -13.13 7.32 8.44
CA ASN A 151 -12.35 6.70 9.51
C ASN A 151 -10.85 7.04 9.43
N ALA A 152 -10.38 7.80 8.42
CA ALA A 152 -8.98 8.11 8.26
C ALA A 152 -8.47 9.02 9.38
N HIS A 153 -7.34 8.63 9.97
CA HIS A 153 -6.73 9.39 11.06
C HIS A 153 -5.20 9.14 11.11
N GLY A 154 -4.49 10.05 11.74
CA GLY A 154 -3.10 9.89 12.13
C GLY A 154 -2.96 9.15 13.48
N GLY A 155 -1.74 8.99 13.96
CA GLY A 155 -1.48 8.32 15.24
C GLY A 155 -1.44 6.79 15.13
N ALA A 156 -1.82 6.09 16.19
CA ALA A 156 -1.82 4.63 16.20
C ALA A 156 -2.91 4.08 15.26
N ILE A 157 -2.55 3.15 14.38
CA ILE A 157 -3.48 2.47 13.46
C ILE A 157 -3.55 0.98 13.74
N ALA A 158 -4.69 0.37 13.40
CA ALA A 158 -4.91 -1.05 13.58
C ALA A 158 -4.09 -1.90 12.58
N GLU A 159 -3.71 -3.10 13.00
CA GLU A 159 -2.99 -4.09 12.20
C GLU A 159 -3.72 -5.44 12.19
N GLY A 160 -3.36 -6.32 11.29
CA GLY A 160 -3.93 -7.67 11.15
C GLY A 160 -5.13 -7.72 10.22
N CYS A 161 -6.25 -8.26 10.70
CA CYS A 161 -7.46 -8.49 9.91
C CYS A 161 -8.31 -7.22 9.79
N VAL A 162 -7.77 -6.16 9.19
CA VAL A 162 -8.43 -4.86 9.02
C VAL A 162 -8.33 -4.37 7.59
N GLY A 163 -9.36 -3.65 7.15
CA GLY A 163 -9.42 -3.10 5.81
C GLY A 163 -9.23 -4.16 4.73
N GLY A 164 -8.51 -3.83 3.67
CA GLY A 164 -8.14 -4.77 2.61
C GLY A 164 -7.37 -5.98 3.07
N GLY A 165 -6.66 -5.90 4.22
CA GLY A 165 -5.91 -7.02 4.81
C GLY A 165 -6.75 -8.12 5.45
N THR A 166 -8.07 -7.99 5.50
CA THR A 166 -8.95 -8.89 6.25
C THR A 166 -8.90 -10.34 5.77
N GLY A 167 -8.89 -10.60 4.47
CA GLY A 167 -8.93 -11.95 3.88
C GLY A 167 -7.56 -12.54 3.51
N MET A 168 -6.45 -12.00 4.01
CA MET A 168 -5.10 -12.33 3.55
C MET A 168 -4.46 -13.51 4.29
N ILE A 169 -3.64 -14.27 3.57
CA ILE A 169 -2.82 -15.39 4.08
C ILE A 169 -1.36 -15.13 3.72
N CYS A 170 -0.49 -15.01 4.72
CA CYS A 170 0.93 -14.74 4.52
C CYS A 170 1.78 -15.87 5.10
N HIS A 171 2.68 -16.44 4.29
CA HIS A 171 3.48 -17.61 4.64
C HIS A 171 2.64 -18.76 5.21
N GLU A 172 1.42 -18.95 4.68
CA GLU A 172 0.44 -19.95 5.09
C GLU A 172 -0.12 -19.76 6.52
N PHE A 173 0.20 -18.66 7.17
CA PHE A 173 -0.45 -18.16 8.36
C PHE A 173 -1.47 -17.07 8.01
N LYS A 174 -2.27 -16.62 8.97
CA LYS A 174 -3.15 -15.48 8.76
C LYS A 174 -2.30 -14.23 8.45
N GLY A 175 -2.46 -13.72 7.25
CA GLY A 175 -1.89 -12.47 6.78
C GLY A 175 -2.71 -11.25 7.20
N GLY A 176 -2.43 -10.09 6.59
CA GLY A 176 -3.20 -8.88 6.87
C GLY A 176 -2.45 -7.60 6.59
N THR A 177 -2.96 -6.53 7.21
CA THR A 177 -2.33 -5.21 7.20
C THR A 177 -1.27 -5.13 8.29
N GLY A 178 -0.10 -4.60 7.95
CA GLY A 178 0.98 -4.34 8.90
C GLY A 178 1.58 -2.95 8.68
N THR A 179 2.18 -2.37 9.72
CA THR A 179 2.80 -1.06 9.61
C THR A 179 4.05 -0.93 10.50
N SER A 180 4.94 -0.03 10.11
CA SER A 180 6.16 0.26 10.89
C SER A 180 6.76 1.60 10.46
N SER A 181 7.57 2.21 11.32
CA SER A 181 8.37 3.37 10.98
C SER A 181 9.80 3.29 11.47
N ARG A 182 10.68 4.09 10.87
CA ARG A 182 12.06 4.30 11.32
C ARG A 182 12.45 5.77 11.21
N LEU A 183 13.18 6.23 12.20
CA LEU A 183 13.80 7.55 12.19
C LEU A 183 15.21 7.46 11.60
N VAL A 184 15.50 8.31 10.63
CA VAL A 184 16.76 8.33 9.88
C VAL A 184 17.42 9.70 10.03
N GLN A 185 18.67 9.71 10.45
CA GLN A 185 19.48 10.93 10.49
C GLN A 185 20.17 11.15 9.14
N ALA A 186 19.93 12.28 8.52
CA ALA A 186 20.60 12.66 7.28
C ALA A 186 20.75 14.18 7.19
N ALA A 187 21.93 14.66 6.79
CA ALA A 187 22.23 16.08 6.58
C ALA A 187 21.86 16.98 7.79
N GLY A 188 22.03 16.48 9.01
CA GLY A 188 21.72 17.22 10.25
C GLY A 188 20.22 17.25 10.63
N HIS A 189 19.38 16.56 9.87
CA HIS A 189 17.93 16.44 10.13
C HIS A 189 17.54 15.02 10.48
N THR A 190 16.44 14.87 11.22
CA THR A 190 15.78 13.60 11.47
C THR A 190 14.59 13.48 10.53
N TYR A 191 14.59 12.45 9.70
CA TYR A 191 13.47 12.12 8.82
C TYR A 191 12.79 10.84 9.29
N THR A 192 11.52 10.73 9.00
CA THR A 192 10.71 9.53 9.23
C THR A 192 10.52 8.77 7.92
N VAL A 193 10.75 7.46 7.96
CA VAL A 193 10.32 6.54 6.91
C VAL A 193 9.26 5.62 7.50
N GLY A 194 8.04 5.73 7.02
CA GLY A 194 6.89 4.93 7.44
C GLY A 194 6.49 3.95 6.33
N VAL A 195 6.05 2.76 6.72
CA VAL A 195 5.62 1.71 5.79
C VAL A 195 4.29 1.13 6.23
N LEU A 196 3.39 0.91 5.27
CA LEU A 196 2.20 0.09 5.42
C LEU A 196 2.26 -1.05 4.39
N VAL A 197 1.93 -2.25 4.81
CA VAL A 197 1.87 -3.42 3.93
C VAL A 197 0.50 -4.08 4.00
N GLN A 198 0.04 -4.62 2.87
CA GLN A 198 -1.00 -5.62 2.82
C GLN A 198 -0.38 -6.92 2.33
N ALA A 199 -0.23 -7.91 3.23
CA ALA A 199 0.59 -9.09 3.04
C ALA A 199 -0.25 -10.35 2.80
N ASN A 200 -0.09 -10.94 1.61
CA ASN A 200 -0.79 -12.15 1.16
C ASN A 200 0.12 -13.05 0.33
N TYR A 201 1.33 -13.33 0.77
CA TYR A 201 2.37 -14.01 -0.02
C TYR A 201 3.09 -15.10 0.76
N GLY A 202 3.88 -15.89 0.06
CA GLY A 202 4.93 -16.74 0.59
C GLY A 202 4.47 -18.13 1.03
N ALA A 203 5.42 -19.08 0.97
CA ALA A 203 5.30 -20.40 1.55
C ALA A 203 5.85 -20.41 2.97
N ARG A 204 5.32 -21.28 3.84
CA ARG A 204 5.72 -21.39 5.25
C ARG A 204 7.22 -21.66 5.41
N ALA A 205 7.75 -22.58 4.64
CA ALA A 205 9.17 -22.99 4.71
C ALA A 205 10.16 -21.83 4.46
N ASP A 206 9.69 -20.77 3.80
CA ASP A 206 10.49 -19.60 3.41
C ASP A 206 10.46 -18.49 4.45
N LEU A 207 9.47 -18.49 5.37
CA LEU A 207 9.34 -17.45 6.39
C LEU A 207 10.62 -17.32 7.23
N ARG A 208 11.13 -16.10 7.28
CA ARG A 208 12.27 -15.70 8.11
C ARG A 208 11.90 -14.51 8.99
N VAL A 209 12.41 -14.52 10.21
CA VAL A 209 12.32 -13.39 11.13
C VAL A 209 13.73 -13.10 11.60
N ASP A 210 14.24 -11.94 11.23
CA ASP A 210 15.63 -11.49 11.51
C ASP A 210 16.70 -12.55 11.12
N GLY A 211 16.52 -13.18 9.95
CA GLY A 211 17.39 -14.22 9.44
C GLY A 211 17.10 -15.65 9.95
N VAL A 212 16.35 -15.80 11.03
CA VAL A 212 15.98 -17.12 11.57
C VAL A 212 14.89 -17.74 10.69
N PRO A 213 15.04 -18.99 10.20
CA PRO A 213 14.07 -19.66 9.34
C PRO A 213 12.88 -20.23 10.14
N VAL A 214 12.13 -19.38 10.81
CA VAL A 214 11.05 -19.77 11.75
C VAL A 214 9.97 -20.62 11.10
N GLY A 215 9.69 -20.41 9.81
CA GLY A 215 8.70 -21.21 9.10
C GLY A 215 9.02 -22.70 9.03
N ARG A 216 10.30 -23.07 9.03
CA ARG A 216 10.75 -24.46 9.08
C ARG A 216 10.68 -25.06 10.49
N MET A 217 10.52 -24.22 11.51
CA MET A 217 10.45 -24.62 12.92
C MET A 217 9.02 -24.88 13.38
N ILE A 218 8.02 -24.48 12.56
CA ILE A 218 6.60 -24.64 12.89
C ILE A 218 6.00 -25.71 11.96
N PRO A 219 5.84 -26.96 12.43
CA PRO A 219 5.35 -28.05 11.60
C PRO A 219 3.83 -27.92 11.32
N TYR A 220 3.40 -28.48 10.20
CA TYR A 220 1.97 -28.49 9.81
C TYR A 220 1.10 -29.26 10.79
N SER A 221 1.66 -30.20 11.57
CA SER A 221 0.96 -30.93 12.62
C SER A 221 0.61 -30.04 13.82
N GLU A 222 1.38 -28.98 14.04
CA GLU A 222 1.11 -28.01 15.13
C GLU A 222 0.16 -26.90 14.65
N ILE A 223 0.45 -26.32 13.48
CA ILE A 223 -0.40 -25.30 12.87
C ILE A 223 -0.72 -25.72 11.43
N PRO A 224 -1.92 -26.25 11.14
CA PRO A 224 -2.32 -26.60 9.79
C PRO A 224 -2.28 -25.40 8.84
N SER A 225 -1.96 -25.63 7.57
CA SER A 225 -2.05 -24.59 6.54
C SER A 225 -3.45 -24.51 5.96
N ALA A 226 -3.98 -23.30 5.82
CA ALA A 226 -5.21 -23.05 5.07
C ALA A 226 -5.04 -23.29 3.56
N ARG A 227 -3.79 -23.35 3.09
CA ARG A 227 -3.42 -23.57 1.67
C ARG A 227 -3.05 -25.02 1.35
N ALA A 228 -3.37 -25.96 2.22
CA ALA A 228 -3.00 -27.37 2.04
C ALA A 228 -3.79 -28.12 0.93
N GLU A 229 -4.55 -27.42 0.11
CA GLU A 229 -5.25 -27.99 -1.04
C GLU A 229 -4.26 -28.38 -2.16
N PRO A 230 -4.43 -29.56 -2.79
CA PRO A 230 -3.49 -30.09 -3.80
C PRO A 230 -3.35 -29.24 -5.08
N THR A 231 -4.27 -28.30 -5.31
CA THR A 231 -4.33 -27.45 -6.52
C THR A 231 -3.56 -26.13 -6.37
N HIS A 232 -2.98 -25.89 -5.21
CA HIS A 232 -2.32 -24.62 -4.94
C HIS A 232 -0.80 -24.69 -5.17
N THR A 233 -0.27 -23.75 -5.94
CA THR A 233 1.18 -23.60 -6.11
C THR A 233 1.76 -22.92 -4.86
N PRO A 234 2.65 -23.58 -4.12
CA PRO A 234 3.28 -22.96 -2.96
C PRO A 234 4.00 -21.67 -3.35
N GLY A 235 3.76 -20.60 -2.58
CA GLY A 235 4.42 -19.33 -2.80
C GLY A 235 3.66 -18.31 -3.64
N ASP A 236 2.57 -18.69 -4.32
CA ASP A 236 1.68 -17.74 -4.99
C ASP A 236 1.04 -16.78 -3.97
N GLY A 237 0.74 -15.56 -4.42
CA GLY A 237 0.12 -14.55 -3.58
C GLY A 237 0.36 -13.15 -4.12
N SER A 238 0.39 -12.17 -3.24
CA SER A 238 0.69 -10.77 -3.58
C SER A 238 1.07 -9.99 -2.34
N ILE A 239 1.77 -8.89 -2.52
CA ILE A 239 2.02 -7.92 -1.46
C ILE A 239 1.99 -6.51 -2.03
N ILE A 240 1.24 -5.65 -1.37
CA ILE A 240 1.33 -4.20 -1.60
C ILE A 240 2.13 -3.57 -0.48
N VAL A 241 3.13 -2.76 -0.86
CA VAL A 241 3.93 -1.97 0.08
C VAL A 241 3.79 -0.50 -0.26
N ILE A 242 3.31 0.28 0.71
CA ILE A 242 3.24 1.73 0.63
C ILE A 242 4.28 2.31 1.58
N ILE A 243 5.17 3.15 1.04
CA ILE A 243 6.26 3.79 1.80
C ILE A 243 6.03 5.29 1.78
N ALA A 244 6.01 5.91 2.94
CA ALA A 244 5.94 7.35 3.11
C ALA A 244 7.23 7.88 3.75
N THR A 245 7.61 9.12 3.43
CA THR A 245 8.68 9.82 4.13
C THR A 245 8.44 11.34 4.12
N ASP A 246 8.90 12.02 5.16
CA ASP A 246 9.00 13.48 5.22
C ASP A 246 10.36 14.01 4.70
N ALA A 247 11.26 13.13 4.28
CA ALA A 247 12.46 13.56 3.57
C ALA A 247 12.09 14.17 2.20
N PRO A 248 12.68 15.30 1.77
CA PRO A 248 12.31 16.01 0.56
C PRO A 248 12.85 15.29 -0.71
N LEU A 249 12.26 14.14 -1.02
CA LEU A 249 12.62 13.34 -2.18
C LEU A 249 11.92 13.83 -3.45
N THR A 250 12.63 13.71 -4.59
CA THR A 250 12.05 13.82 -5.93
C THR A 250 11.33 12.52 -6.30
N ALA A 251 10.59 12.51 -7.42
CA ALA A 251 9.97 11.31 -7.99
C ALA A 251 10.99 10.16 -8.16
N THR A 252 12.16 10.45 -8.76
CA THR A 252 13.25 9.47 -8.90
C THR A 252 13.75 8.97 -7.54
N GLY A 253 13.78 9.83 -6.51
CA GLY A 253 14.10 9.43 -5.14
C GLY A 253 13.06 8.47 -4.59
N CYS A 254 11.77 8.71 -4.85
CA CYS A 254 10.66 7.84 -4.46
C CYS A 254 10.69 6.50 -5.22
N ASP A 255 11.00 6.46 -6.52
CA ASP A 255 11.20 5.21 -7.27
C ASP A 255 12.28 4.34 -6.62
N ARG A 256 13.41 4.94 -6.29
CA ARG A 256 14.52 4.24 -5.61
C ARG A 256 14.13 3.78 -4.21
N LEU A 257 13.29 4.52 -3.51
CA LEU A 257 12.77 4.13 -2.20
C LEU A 257 11.80 2.95 -2.34
N ALA A 258 10.86 3.00 -3.29
CA ALA A 258 9.95 1.89 -3.60
C ALA A 258 10.71 0.60 -3.92
N GLN A 259 11.76 0.67 -4.75
CA GLN A 259 12.61 -0.47 -5.08
C GLN A 259 13.23 -1.15 -3.84
N ARG A 260 13.48 -0.42 -2.74
CA ARG A 260 14.05 -0.99 -1.51
C ARG A 260 13.10 -1.95 -0.79
N ALA A 261 11.80 -1.87 -1.03
CA ALA A 261 10.84 -2.83 -0.48
C ALA A 261 11.15 -4.27 -0.90
N THR A 262 11.71 -4.49 -2.10
CA THR A 262 12.19 -5.80 -2.58
C THR A 262 13.16 -6.44 -1.60
N VAL A 263 14.11 -5.67 -1.05
CA VAL A 263 15.08 -6.16 -0.08
C VAL A 263 14.40 -6.54 1.24
N GLY A 264 13.42 -5.74 1.69
CA GLY A 264 12.62 -6.02 2.88
C GLY A 264 11.84 -7.33 2.72
N LEU A 265 11.15 -7.48 1.60
CA LEU A 265 10.38 -8.67 1.24
C LEU A 265 11.28 -9.92 1.20
N ALA A 266 12.43 -9.85 0.52
CA ALA A 266 13.39 -10.96 0.43
C ALA A 266 13.93 -11.39 1.80
N ARG A 267 14.16 -10.45 2.71
CA ARG A 267 14.60 -10.75 4.09
C ARG A 267 13.56 -11.50 4.91
N MET A 268 12.27 -11.34 4.56
CA MET A 268 11.16 -12.08 5.18
C MET A 268 10.88 -13.42 4.50
N GLY A 269 11.57 -13.74 3.40
CA GLY A 269 11.40 -14.97 2.63
C GLY A 269 10.39 -14.84 1.47
N GLY A 270 10.10 -13.62 1.02
CA GLY A 270 9.34 -13.37 -0.20
C GLY A 270 10.28 -13.31 -1.41
N TYR A 271 10.06 -14.17 -2.39
CA TYR A 271 10.98 -14.33 -3.54
C TYR A 271 10.41 -13.78 -4.86
N GLY A 272 9.19 -13.20 -4.86
CA GLY A 272 8.54 -12.75 -6.09
C GLY A 272 8.19 -13.92 -6.99
N HIS A 273 7.45 -14.89 -6.47
CA HIS A 273 6.99 -16.04 -7.26
C HIS A 273 6.20 -15.57 -8.49
N ASN A 274 6.26 -16.32 -9.58
CA ASN A 274 5.67 -15.91 -10.85
C ASN A 274 4.18 -15.57 -10.79
N GLY A 275 3.43 -16.21 -9.90
CA GLY A 275 2.00 -15.92 -9.63
C GLY A 275 1.75 -14.83 -8.58
N SER A 276 2.78 -14.12 -8.12
CA SER A 276 2.67 -13.08 -7.08
C SER A 276 2.63 -11.68 -7.69
N GLY A 277 1.76 -10.81 -7.17
CA GLY A 277 1.75 -9.38 -7.45
C GLY A 277 2.49 -8.61 -6.36
N ASP A 278 3.77 -8.32 -6.57
CA ASP A 278 4.62 -7.65 -5.59
C ASP A 278 4.88 -6.22 -6.05
N LEU A 279 4.00 -5.28 -5.61
CA LEU A 279 3.89 -3.94 -6.15
C LEU A 279 4.06 -2.90 -5.05
N PHE A 280 4.93 -1.92 -5.29
CA PHE A 280 5.38 -0.99 -4.28
C PHE A 280 5.22 0.46 -4.74
N VAL A 281 4.64 1.31 -3.89
CA VAL A 281 4.51 2.75 -4.10
C VAL A 281 5.24 3.47 -2.98
N ALA A 282 6.03 4.48 -3.30
CA ALA A 282 6.61 5.37 -2.31
C ALA A 282 6.25 6.82 -2.61
N PHE A 283 6.06 7.63 -1.57
CA PHE A 283 5.81 9.06 -1.72
C PHE A 283 6.51 9.88 -0.64
N SER A 284 6.73 11.15 -0.94
CA SER A 284 7.36 12.09 -0.02
C SER A 284 6.43 13.25 0.31
N THR A 285 6.22 13.50 1.60
CA THR A 285 5.50 14.69 2.10
C THR A 285 6.42 15.88 2.37
N GLY A 286 7.74 15.70 2.24
CA GLY A 286 8.74 16.72 2.59
C GLY A 286 8.84 17.89 1.61
N ASN A 287 8.34 17.73 0.38
CA ASN A 287 8.29 18.80 -0.61
C ASN A 287 6.88 19.40 -0.69
N ALA A 288 6.77 20.72 -0.49
CA ALA A 288 5.56 21.43 -0.85
C ALA A 288 5.55 21.64 -2.37
N ILE A 289 4.68 20.93 -3.07
CA ILE A 289 4.40 21.21 -4.48
C ILE A 289 3.32 22.27 -4.48
N VAL A 290 3.71 23.50 -4.75
CA VAL A 290 2.78 24.60 -4.97
C VAL A 290 2.30 24.48 -6.41
N ASP A 291 1.06 24.11 -6.59
CA ASP A 291 0.40 24.18 -7.90
C ASP A 291 0.14 25.67 -8.22
N ASN A 292 1.15 26.31 -8.79
CA ASN A 292 1.05 27.69 -9.23
C ASN A 292 1.05 27.70 -10.77
N PRO A 293 -0.11 27.78 -11.41
CA PRO A 293 -0.22 27.77 -12.85
C PRO A 293 0.49 28.97 -13.54
N LYS A 294 0.97 29.93 -12.76
CA LYS A 294 1.75 31.07 -13.26
C LYS A 294 3.27 30.88 -13.14
N GLN A 295 3.74 29.85 -12.48
CA GLN A 295 5.16 29.53 -12.37
C GLN A 295 5.49 28.38 -13.31
N LEU A 296 6.07 28.70 -14.46
CA LEU A 296 6.58 27.71 -15.41
C LEU A 296 7.68 26.89 -14.73
N ARG A 297 7.40 25.63 -14.47
CA ARG A 297 8.40 24.64 -14.07
C ARG A 297 9.09 24.13 -15.34
N SER A 298 10.32 23.66 -15.23
CA SER A 298 11.02 23.02 -16.35
C SER A 298 10.24 21.86 -16.96
N GLU A 299 9.46 21.17 -16.14
CA GLU A 299 8.58 20.07 -16.56
C GLU A 299 7.34 20.54 -17.32
N GLU A 300 6.75 21.68 -16.95
CA GLU A 300 5.66 22.32 -17.70
C GLU A 300 6.14 22.83 -19.05
N HIS A 301 7.37 23.32 -19.13
CA HIS A 301 8.00 23.64 -20.40
C HIS A 301 8.12 22.42 -21.32
N THR A 302 8.47 21.26 -20.78
CA THR A 302 8.55 20.02 -21.54
C THR A 302 7.15 19.58 -21.99
N SER A 303 6.15 19.67 -21.13
CA SER A 303 4.75 19.33 -21.41
C SER A 303 4.11 20.32 -22.40
N GLU A 304 4.38 21.63 -22.29
CA GLU A 304 3.95 22.62 -23.29
C GLU A 304 4.65 22.45 -24.64
N LEU A 305 5.93 22.11 -24.63
CA LEU A 305 6.65 21.76 -25.83
C LEU A 305 6.12 20.49 -26.49
N GLN A 306 5.75 19.50 -25.70
CA GLN A 306 5.11 18.27 -26.18
C GLN A 306 3.68 18.51 -26.70
N SER A 307 2.90 19.37 -26.05
CA SER A 307 1.51 19.65 -26.44
C SER A 307 1.40 20.68 -27.58
N ARG A 308 2.34 21.61 -27.73
CA ARG A 308 2.39 22.62 -28.80
C ARG A 308 3.28 22.22 -29.96
N GLN A 309 4.14 21.27 -29.81
CA GLN A 309 4.74 20.66 -30.97
C GLN A 309 3.66 19.81 -31.63
N TYR A 310 3.21 20.19 -32.65
CA TYR A 310 3.87 20.05 -33.91
C TYR A 310 4.79 18.82 -33.98
N LEU A 311 4.60 17.82 -33.14
CA LEU A 311 5.01 16.47 -33.44
C LEU A 311 4.09 15.97 -34.54
N VAL A 312 4.25 16.58 -35.69
CA VAL A 312 3.93 15.95 -36.94
C VAL A 312 4.99 14.89 -37.11
N CYS A 313 4.65 13.66 -36.81
CA CYS A 313 5.29 12.55 -37.46
C CYS A 313 4.46 12.16 -38.66
#